data_315c3a371c033d647001503cfc21ee80
#
_entry.id   315c3a371c033d647001503cfc21ee80
#
_cell.length_a   1.000
_cell.length_b   1.000
_cell.length_c   1.000
_cell.angle_alpha   90.00
_cell.angle_beta   90.00
_cell.angle_gamma   90.00
#
_symmetry.space_group_name_H-M   'P 1'
#
loop_
_entity.id
_entity.type
_entity.pdbx_description
1 polymer ?
#
loop_
_entity_poly.entity_id
_entity_poly.type
_entity_poly.pdbx_seq_one_letter_code
_entity_poly.pdbx_strand_id
1 'polypeptide(L)'
;LAEKERVRDLLGKVVSHQIAEQLLNNPIELGGEERVATILFSDIRGFTTFCEGLPPKEVLKALNIVLSTISDIVELHQGVVDKYNGDAVMALFGVPIKGTLDTANAMSALLDITAALEKMDSGLSACVGITTGVVVAGNLGSSNRMNYSVIGDTVNLSARLESLTRLYNVSNIVCEASRDDAPNFAYRELDIVCVAGKSQSVRIFELLGITGELSSAKMSEVDAFSRALEEYRLQNWDAAQEQFSCLQVKCDNTQLYQVFLDRIENFRINSPEPNWQGEYVFSSK
;
A
#
# COMPACT_ATOMS: atom_id res chain seq x y z
N LEU A 1 20.54 35.42 8.38
CA LEU A 1 19.12 34.98 8.30
C LEU A 1 18.77 34.54 6.88
N ALA A 2 18.93 35.38 5.86
CA ALA A 2 18.58 35.08 4.47
C ALA A 2 19.32 33.85 3.87
N GLU A 3 20.57 33.60 4.26
CA GLU A 3 21.35 32.45 3.77
C GLU A 3 20.86 31.13 4.40
N LYS A 4 20.50 31.12 5.69
CA LYS A 4 19.89 29.98 6.35
C LYS A 4 18.53 29.64 5.75
N GLU A 5 17.70 30.64 5.45
CA GLU A 5 16.39 30.42 4.80
C GLU A 5 16.57 29.87 3.39
N ARG A 6 17.51 30.38 2.62
CA ARG A 6 17.82 29.89 1.27
C ARG A 6 18.31 28.42 1.27
N VAL A 7 19.17 28.07 2.23
CA VAL A 7 19.63 26.67 2.40
C VAL A 7 18.49 25.76 2.81
N ARG A 8 17.61 26.23 3.70
CA ARG A 8 16.42 25.51 4.13
C ARG A 8 15.46 25.26 2.97
N ASP A 9 15.20 26.28 2.14
CA ASP A 9 14.35 26.14 0.95
C ASP A 9 14.95 25.19 -0.09
N LEU A 10 16.27 25.22 -0.28
CA LEU A 10 16.96 24.31 -1.18
C LEU A 10 16.94 22.88 -0.65
N LEU A 11 17.18 22.67 0.63
CA LEU A 11 17.07 21.37 1.27
C LEU A 11 15.63 20.84 1.20
N GLY A 12 14.62 21.68 1.45
CA GLY A 12 13.22 21.32 1.38
C GLY A 12 12.73 20.91 -0.02
N LYS A 13 13.51 21.21 -1.09
CA LYS A 13 13.24 20.71 -2.45
C LYS A 13 13.89 19.36 -2.75
N VAL A 14 14.84 18.93 -1.95
CA VAL A 14 15.60 17.67 -2.14
C VAL A 14 15.17 16.62 -1.12
N VAL A 15 14.77 17.08 0.08
CA VAL A 15 14.20 16.25 1.15
C VAL A 15 12.96 16.96 1.70
N SER A 16 12.02 16.22 2.31
CA SER A 16 10.85 16.84 2.91
C SER A 16 11.22 17.88 3.98
N HIS A 17 10.35 18.87 4.20
CA HIS A 17 10.57 19.91 5.22
C HIS A 17 10.83 19.34 6.62
N GLN A 18 10.11 18.28 6.99
CA GLN A 18 10.26 17.62 8.29
C GLN A 18 11.65 16.97 8.44
N ILE A 19 12.12 16.29 7.39
CA ILE A 19 13.47 15.70 7.37
C ILE A 19 14.54 16.81 7.38
N ALA A 20 14.35 17.89 6.62
CA ALA A 20 15.28 19.02 6.62
C ALA A 20 15.40 19.65 8.02
N GLU A 21 14.30 19.83 8.74
CA GLU A 21 14.29 20.33 10.11
C GLU A 21 14.99 19.37 11.08
N GLN A 22 14.75 18.08 10.95
CA GLN A 22 15.42 17.04 11.74
C GLN A 22 16.94 17.11 11.56
N LEU A 23 17.40 17.20 10.31
CA LEU A 23 18.83 17.28 9.97
C LEU A 23 19.49 18.60 10.42
N LEU A 24 18.74 19.71 10.41
CA LEU A 24 19.27 21.02 10.85
C LEU A 24 19.36 21.15 12.37
N ASN A 25 18.53 20.41 13.12
CA ASN A 25 18.44 20.53 14.58
C ASN A 25 19.17 19.43 15.34
N ASN A 26 19.59 18.36 14.68
CA ASN A 26 20.26 17.22 15.31
C ASN A 26 21.63 16.96 14.65
N PRO A 27 22.59 16.38 15.40
CA PRO A 27 23.84 15.92 14.82
C PRO A 27 23.58 14.93 13.67
N ILE A 28 24.26 15.14 12.55
CA ILE A 28 24.15 14.24 11.38
C ILE A 28 25.15 13.10 11.60
N GLU A 29 24.72 12.06 12.29
CA GLU A 29 25.48 10.83 12.51
C GLU A 29 24.79 9.64 11.86
N LEU A 30 25.58 8.64 11.41
CA LEU A 30 25.05 7.36 10.96
C LEU A 30 24.41 6.64 12.14
N GLY A 31 23.22 6.10 11.93
CA GLY A 31 22.50 5.35 12.95
C GLY A 31 21.00 5.52 12.82
N GLY A 32 20.28 4.84 13.66
CA GLY A 32 18.82 4.88 13.68
C GLY A 32 18.28 4.35 15.01
N GLU A 33 17.01 4.57 15.22
CA GLU A 33 16.27 4.12 16.39
C GLU A 33 15.03 3.33 15.97
N GLU A 34 14.62 2.40 16.81
CA GLU A 34 13.37 1.68 16.58
C GLU A 34 12.18 2.61 16.79
N ARG A 35 11.32 2.64 15.79
CA ARG A 35 10.08 3.41 15.76
C ARG A 35 8.94 2.56 15.21
N VAL A 36 7.73 2.82 15.65
CA VAL A 36 6.53 2.34 14.97
C VAL A 36 6.16 3.40 13.93
N ALA A 37 6.05 2.97 12.68
CA ALA A 37 5.68 3.84 11.57
C ALA A 37 4.70 3.12 10.64
N THR A 38 3.93 3.91 9.90
CA THR A 38 3.11 3.43 8.79
C THR A 38 3.80 3.77 7.48
N ILE A 39 3.99 2.75 6.65
CA ILE A 39 4.68 2.82 5.37
C ILE A 39 3.65 2.69 4.26
N LEU A 40 3.68 3.62 3.33
CA LEU A 40 2.88 3.60 2.11
C LEU A 40 3.83 3.45 0.92
N PHE A 41 3.69 2.37 0.16
CA PHE A 41 4.23 2.24 -1.18
C PHE A 41 3.12 2.46 -2.19
N SER A 42 3.36 3.35 -3.14
CA SER A 42 2.46 3.59 -4.28
C SER A 42 3.23 3.40 -5.58
N ASP A 43 2.63 2.70 -6.52
CA ASP A 43 3.10 2.56 -7.91
C ASP A 43 1.95 2.94 -8.86
N ILE A 44 2.26 3.28 -10.11
CA ILE A 44 1.26 3.72 -11.08
C ILE A 44 0.93 2.56 -12.03
N ARG A 45 -0.30 2.06 -11.95
CA ARG A 45 -0.78 1.03 -12.88
C ARG A 45 -0.89 1.59 -14.30
N GLY A 46 -0.32 0.87 -15.24
CA GLY A 46 -0.40 1.23 -16.68
C GLY A 46 0.61 2.30 -17.11
N PHE A 47 1.51 2.78 -16.23
CA PHE A 47 2.46 3.84 -16.58
C PHE A 47 3.40 3.44 -17.73
N THR A 48 3.90 2.21 -17.74
CA THR A 48 4.75 1.71 -18.82
C THR A 48 4.03 1.78 -20.18
N THR A 49 2.79 1.29 -20.24
CA THR A 49 1.96 1.34 -21.45
C THR A 49 1.61 2.77 -21.84
N PHE A 50 1.32 3.62 -20.85
CA PHE A 50 1.09 5.06 -21.09
C PHE A 50 2.31 5.74 -21.72
N CYS A 51 3.52 5.34 -21.34
CA CYS A 51 4.76 5.89 -21.91
C CYS A 51 5.05 5.42 -23.35
N GLU A 52 4.46 4.29 -23.77
CA GLU A 52 4.66 3.75 -25.12
C GLU A 52 4.15 4.75 -26.16
N GLY A 53 5.05 5.18 -27.03
CA GLY A 53 4.73 6.12 -28.13
C GLY A 53 4.79 7.61 -27.75
N LEU A 54 5.07 7.96 -26.49
CA LEU A 54 5.24 9.35 -26.08
C LEU A 54 6.72 9.79 -26.16
N PRO A 55 6.99 11.06 -26.56
CA PRO A 55 8.32 11.63 -26.45
C PRO A 55 8.79 11.65 -25.00
N PRO A 56 10.09 11.40 -24.68
CA PRO A 56 10.62 11.38 -23.32
C PRO A 56 10.30 12.62 -22.46
N LYS A 57 10.21 13.79 -23.08
CA LYS A 57 9.83 15.04 -22.38
C LYS A 57 8.38 15.03 -21.92
N GLU A 58 7.46 14.45 -22.69
CA GLU A 58 6.05 14.33 -22.31
C GLU A 58 5.87 13.28 -21.21
N VAL A 59 6.60 12.16 -21.30
CA VAL A 59 6.65 11.15 -20.24
C VAL A 59 7.10 11.78 -18.90
N LEU A 60 8.22 12.54 -18.92
CA LEU A 60 8.72 13.21 -17.74
C LEU A 60 7.72 14.24 -17.18
N LYS A 61 7.05 14.99 -18.04
CA LYS A 61 6.02 15.95 -17.62
C LYS A 61 4.84 15.26 -16.95
N ALA A 62 4.32 14.19 -17.55
CA ALA A 62 3.22 13.41 -16.99
C ALA A 62 3.61 12.79 -15.64
N LEU A 63 4.80 12.17 -15.57
CA LEU A 63 5.33 11.60 -14.33
C LEU A 63 5.42 12.67 -13.23
N ASN A 64 5.99 13.83 -13.50
CA ASN A 64 6.11 14.90 -12.52
C ASN A 64 4.76 15.40 -12.02
N ILE A 65 3.72 15.44 -12.85
CA ILE A 65 2.36 15.80 -12.44
C ILE A 65 1.83 14.78 -11.43
N VAL A 66 1.95 13.49 -11.73
CA VAL A 66 1.46 12.43 -10.85
C VAL A 66 2.25 12.40 -9.54
N LEU A 67 3.59 12.44 -9.61
CA LEU A 67 4.43 12.43 -8.41
C LEU A 67 4.16 13.65 -7.51
N SER A 68 3.97 14.85 -8.10
CA SER A 68 3.62 16.06 -7.34
C SER A 68 2.25 15.89 -6.66
N THR A 69 1.25 15.38 -7.37
CA THR A 69 -0.08 15.14 -6.79
C THR A 69 -0.03 14.19 -5.61
N ILE A 70 0.69 13.07 -5.75
CA ILE A 70 0.84 12.10 -4.64
C ILE A 70 1.58 12.76 -3.47
N SER A 71 2.65 13.51 -3.73
CA SER A 71 3.44 14.16 -2.68
C SER A 71 2.65 15.21 -1.93
N ASP A 72 1.91 16.06 -2.64
CA ASP A 72 1.06 17.10 -2.03
C ASP A 72 -0.01 16.48 -1.12
N ILE A 73 -0.61 15.36 -1.54
CA ILE A 73 -1.58 14.63 -0.73
C ILE A 73 -0.92 13.98 0.50
N VAL A 74 0.24 13.36 0.34
CA VAL A 74 0.99 12.78 1.46
C VAL A 74 1.31 13.85 2.51
N GLU A 75 1.80 15.02 2.07
CA GLU A 75 2.12 16.15 2.97
C GLU A 75 0.86 16.74 3.62
N LEU A 76 -0.25 16.86 2.90
CA LEU A 76 -1.54 17.31 3.43
C LEU A 76 -2.00 16.44 4.61
N HIS A 77 -1.76 15.12 4.51
CA HIS A 77 -2.06 14.15 5.55
C HIS A 77 -0.89 13.93 6.54
N GLN A 78 0.04 14.88 6.66
CA GLN A 78 1.15 14.86 7.62
C GLN A 78 2.15 13.71 7.41
N GLY A 79 2.14 13.09 6.25
CA GLY A 79 3.14 12.12 5.82
C GLY A 79 4.39 12.81 5.27
N VAL A 80 5.41 12.01 5.06
CA VAL A 80 6.70 12.42 4.49
C VAL A 80 7.00 11.53 3.31
N VAL A 81 7.29 12.12 2.15
CA VAL A 81 7.84 11.36 1.02
C VAL A 81 9.30 11.05 1.32
N ASP A 82 9.63 9.76 1.40
CA ASP A 82 10.98 9.29 1.64
C ASP A 82 11.82 9.28 0.36
N LYS A 83 11.27 8.70 -0.68
CA LYS A 83 11.94 8.62 -2.00
C LYS A 83 10.97 8.30 -3.13
N TYR A 84 11.43 8.60 -4.33
CA TYR A 84 10.85 8.12 -5.58
C TYR A 84 11.72 7.00 -6.17
N ASN A 85 11.11 5.99 -6.74
CA ASN A 85 11.78 4.91 -7.46
C ASN A 85 11.08 4.70 -8.82
N GLY A 86 11.49 5.49 -9.81
CA GLY A 86 10.77 5.59 -11.08
C GLY A 86 9.43 6.28 -10.87
N ASP A 87 8.35 5.57 -11.17
CA ASP A 87 6.96 5.97 -10.95
C ASP A 87 6.39 5.55 -9.57
N ALA A 88 7.19 4.86 -8.77
CA ALA A 88 6.82 4.48 -7.42
C ALA A 88 7.20 5.56 -6.39
N VAL A 89 6.34 5.73 -5.39
CA VAL A 89 6.54 6.63 -4.25
C VAL A 89 6.55 5.82 -2.96
N MET A 90 7.56 6.06 -2.12
CA MET A 90 7.57 5.59 -0.74
C MET A 90 7.29 6.76 0.18
N ALA A 91 6.24 6.65 0.98
CA ALA A 91 5.86 7.65 1.98
C ALA A 91 5.80 7.03 3.38
N LEU A 92 6.08 7.87 4.38
CA LEU A 92 6.21 7.51 5.78
C LEU A 92 5.26 8.36 6.62
N PHE A 93 4.63 7.74 7.61
CA PHE A 93 3.80 8.40 8.61
C PHE A 93 4.27 7.97 10.00
N GLY A 94 4.42 8.93 10.92
CA GLY A 94 4.95 8.68 12.26
C GLY A 94 6.48 8.79 12.38
N VAL A 95 7.17 9.14 11.31
CA VAL A 95 8.62 9.43 11.27
C VAL A 95 8.89 10.58 10.29
N PRO A 96 9.84 11.47 10.58
CA PRO A 96 10.68 11.54 11.78
C PRO A 96 9.94 11.98 13.03
N ILE A 97 8.75 12.56 12.89
CA ILE A 97 7.92 13.08 13.99
C ILE A 97 6.69 12.16 14.13
N LYS A 98 6.49 11.64 15.34
CA LYS A 98 5.32 10.80 15.63
C LYS A 98 4.09 11.68 15.86
N GLY A 99 3.03 11.41 15.11
CA GLY A 99 1.69 11.96 15.31
C GLY A 99 0.80 11.02 16.16
N THR A 100 -0.44 11.43 16.35
CA THR A 100 -1.46 10.64 17.06
C THR A 100 -2.36 9.83 16.13
N LEU A 101 -2.37 10.16 14.83
CA LEU A 101 -3.28 9.59 13.82
C LEU A 101 -2.49 9.13 12.57
N ASP A 102 -1.23 8.73 12.73
CA ASP A 102 -0.33 8.44 11.62
C ASP A 102 -0.92 7.41 10.64
N THR A 103 -1.46 6.30 11.15
CA THR A 103 -2.06 5.27 10.32
C THR A 103 -3.37 5.74 9.68
N ALA A 104 -4.22 6.45 10.42
CA ALA A 104 -5.45 7.02 9.86
C ALA A 104 -5.16 8.06 8.77
N ASN A 105 -4.12 8.86 8.96
CA ASN A 105 -3.64 9.82 7.95
C ASN A 105 -3.16 9.11 6.68
N ALA A 106 -2.45 7.98 6.82
CA ALA A 106 -2.05 7.16 5.68
C ALA A 106 -3.25 6.58 4.92
N MET A 107 -4.31 6.14 5.63
CA MET A 107 -5.56 5.67 5.00
C MET A 107 -6.28 6.80 4.26
N SER A 108 -6.37 7.99 4.85
CA SER A 108 -6.96 9.16 4.20
C SER A 108 -6.15 9.58 2.97
N ALA A 109 -4.82 9.60 3.07
CA ALA A 109 -3.94 9.88 1.93
C ALA A 109 -4.17 8.88 0.78
N LEU A 110 -4.32 7.59 1.08
CA LEU A 110 -4.61 6.56 0.08
C LEU A 110 -5.92 6.85 -0.66
N LEU A 111 -7.00 7.17 0.06
CA LEU A 111 -8.29 7.46 -0.56
C LEU A 111 -8.19 8.70 -1.46
N ASP A 112 -7.53 9.75 -1.00
CA ASP A 112 -7.37 10.98 -1.77
C ASP A 112 -6.46 10.79 -2.98
N ILE A 113 -5.38 10.01 -2.89
CA ILE A 113 -4.51 9.64 -4.01
C ILE A 113 -5.33 8.91 -5.08
N THR A 114 -6.11 7.90 -4.68
CA THR A 114 -6.94 7.14 -5.61
C THR A 114 -7.93 8.06 -6.33
N ALA A 115 -8.66 8.88 -5.57
CA ALA A 115 -9.64 9.82 -6.13
C ALA A 115 -9.00 10.90 -7.03
N ALA A 116 -7.79 11.37 -6.71
CA ALA A 116 -7.08 12.36 -7.50
C ALA A 116 -6.62 11.79 -8.85
N LEU A 117 -6.07 10.57 -8.85
CA LEU A 117 -5.61 9.92 -10.10
C LEU A 117 -6.79 9.55 -11.00
N GLU A 118 -7.91 9.09 -10.46
CA GLU A 118 -9.15 8.84 -11.23
C GLU A 118 -9.67 10.10 -11.93
N LYS A 119 -9.54 11.27 -11.30
CA LYS A 119 -9.96 12.56 -11.88
C LYS A 119 -9.04 13.08 -13.00
N MET A 120 -7.84 12.56 -13.13
CA MET A 120 -6.86 13.02 -14.14
C MET A 120 -7.20 12.61 -15.57
N ASP A 121 -8.21 11.77 -15.80
CA ASP A 121 -8.64 11.28 -17.14
C ASP A 121 -7.45 10.75 -17.99
N SER A 122 -6.41 10.28 -17.32
CA SER A 122 -5.19 9.77 -17.93
C SER A 122 -5.20 8.26 -18.16
N GLY A 123 -6.21 7.55 -17.63
CA GLY A 123 -6.24 6.09 -17.57
C GLY A 123 -5.24 5.47 -16.59
N LEU A 124 -4.52 6.30 -15.83
CA LEU A 124 -3.59 5.88 -14.81
C LEU A 124 -4.32 5.69 -13.47
N SER A 125 -3.92 4.68 -12.71
CA SER A 125 -4.45 4.42 -11.37
C SER A 125 -3.33 4.05 -10.41
N ALA A 126 -3.54 4.26 -9.11
CA ALA A 126 -2.57 3.85 -8.11
C ALA A 126 -2.70 2.37 -7.76
N CYS A 127 -1.57 1.73 -7.48
CA CYS A 127 -1.45 0.49 -6.74
C CYS A 127 -0.77 0.81 -5.42
N VAL A 128 -1.44 0.60 -4.28
CA VAL A 128 -0.92 1.05 -2.98
C VAL A 128 -0.84 -0.11 -2.00
N GLY A 129 0.32 -0.26 -1.34
CA GLY A 129 0.52 -1.14 -0.21
C GLY A 129 0.73 -0.34 1.08
N ILE A 130 -0.01 -0.63 2.15
CA ILE A 130 0.17 0.02 3.45
C ILE A 130 0.46 -1.01 4.55
N THR A 131 1.49 -0.74 5.33
CA THR A 131 1.84 -1.53 6.51
C THR A 131 2.19 -0.64 7.69
N THR A 132 1.80 -1.06 8.89
CA THR A 132 2.19 -0.42 10.15
C THR A 132 2.98 -1.40 10.99
N GLY A 133 4.10 -0.97 11.56
CA GLY A 133 4.93 -1.82 12.41
C GLY A 133 6.25 -1.18 12.78
N VAL A 134 7.09 -1.96 13.45
CA VAL A 134 8.43 -1.53 13.87
C VAL A 134 9.37 -1.42 12.69
N VAL A 135 10.07 -0.30 12.63
CA VAL A 135 11.15 0.00 11.67
C VAL A 135 12.34 0.60 12.42
N VAL A 136 13.51 0.56 11.81
CA VAL A 136 14.64 1.39 12.24
C VAL A 136 14.65 2.64 11.36
N ALA A 137 14.42 3.80 11.98
CA ALA A 137 14.40 5.11 11.33
C ALA A 137 15.66 5.87 11.67
N GLY A 138 16.33 6.46 10.68
CA GLY A 138 17.55 7.24 10.90
C GLY A 138 18.35 7.52 9.64
N ASN A 139 19.57 7.99 9.85
CA ASN A 139 20.49 8.33 8.78
C ASN A 139 21.19 7.07 8.24
N LEU A 140 20.81 6.66 7.05
CA LEU A 140 21.30 5.47 6.37
C LEU A 140 22.24 5.84 5.23
N GLY A 141 23.33 5.09 5.08
CA GLY A 141 24.26 5.30 3.97
C GLY A 141 25.72 5.21 4.38
N SER A 142 26.56 6.07 3.82
CA SER A 142 27.99 6.17 4.11
C SER A 142 28.32 7.52 4.77
N SER A 143 29.55 7.64 5.30
CA SER A 143 30.03 8.91 5.87
C SER A 143 29.95 10.11 4.90
N ASN A 144 29.99 9.85 3.60
CA ASN A 144 29.97 10.89 2.57
C ASN A 144 28.60 11.12 1.93
N ARG A 145 27.66 10.18 2.12
CA ARG A 145 26.31 10.25 1.55
C ARG A 145 25.33 9.51 2.44
N MET A 146 24.48 10.26 3.09
CA MET A 146 23.45 9.76 3.99
C MET A 146 22.09 10.26 3.54
N ASN A 147 21.08 9.40 3.75
CA ASN A 147 19.67 9.76 3.60
C ASN A 147 18.96 9.38 4.90
N TYR A 148 18.12 10.25 5.43
CA TYR A 148 17.18 9.86 6.46
C TYR A 148 16.11 8.97 5.82
N SER A 149 15.93 7.77 6.34
CA SER A 149 14.98 6.80 5.80
C SER A 149 14.68 5.73 6.85
N VAL A 150 13.89 4.73 6.48
CA VAL A 150 13.53 3.61 7.34
C VAL A 150 13.93 2.29 6.70
N ILE A 151 14.30 1.31 7.54
CA ILE A 151 14.52 -0.07 7.13
C ILE A 151 13.78 -1.03 8.08
N GLY A 152 13.43 -2.19 7.57
CA GLY A 152 12.79 -3.24 8.36
C GLY A 152 11.86 -4.11 7.52
N ASP A 153 11.40 -5.18 8.14
CA ASP A 153 10.45 -6.10 7.53
C ASP A 153 9.12 -5.44 7.14
N THR A 154 8.69 -4.44 7.92
CA THR A 154 7.50 -3.63 7.65
C THR A 154 7.62 -2.91 6.31
N VAL A 155 8.79 -2.35 5.98
CA VAL A 155 9.04 -1.68 4.71
C VAL A 155 8.95 -2.65 3.53
N ASN A 156 9.61 -3.81 3.66
CA ASN A 156 9.58 -4.84 2.61
C ASN A 156 8.18 -5.41 2.41
N LEU A 157 7.41 -5.55 3.49
CA LEU A 157 6.02 -6.01 3.40
C LEU A 157 5.15 -5.02 2.64
N SER A 158 5.30 -3.71 2.88
CA SER A 158 4.52 -2.68 2.17
C SER A 158 4.71 -2.76 0.65
N ALA A 159 5.96 -2.87 0.18
CA ALA A 159 6.27 -3.04 -1.24
C ALA A 159 5.70 -4.34 -1.84
N ARG A 160 5.67 -5.42 -1.05
CA ARG A 160 5.05 -6.69 -1.49
C ARG A 160 3.53 -6.59 -1.58
N LEU A 161 2.89 -5.92 -0.61
CA LEU A 161 1.45 -5.69 -0.65
C LEU A 161 1.05 -4.83 -1.84
N GLU A 162 1.84 -3.80 -2.16
CA GLU A 162 1.65 -3.03 -3.39
C GLU A 162 1.63 -3.95 -4.61
N SER A 163 2.64 -4.81 -4.77
CA SER A 163 2.74 -5.73 -5.91
C SER A 163 1.58 -6.73 -5.99
N LEU A 164 1.04 -7.18 -4.85
CA LEU A 164 -0.12 -8.08 -4.78
C LEU A 164 -1.43 -7.42 -5.27
N THR A 165 -1.52 -6.09 -5.30
CA THR A 165 -2.70 -5.39 -5.81
C THR A 165 -3.04 -5.80 -7.25
N ARG A 166 -2.03 -6.11 -8.06
CA ARG A 166 -2.21 -6.54 -9.46
C ARG A 166 -2.85 -7.92 -9.56
N LEU A 167 -2.49 -8.84 -8.64
CA LEU A 167 -3.04 -10.18 -8.60
C LEU A 167 -4.54 -10.16 -8.27
N TYR A 168 -4.92 -9.44 -7.20
CA TYR A 168 -6.31 -9.34 -6.75
C TYR A 168 -7.13 -8.31 -7.54
N ASN A 169 -6.47 -7.59 -8.46
CA ASN A 169 -7.06 -6.49 -9.23
C ASN A 169 -7.77 -5.45 -8.34
N VAL A 170 -7.11 -5.06 -7.27
CA VAL A 170 -7.55 -4.00 -6.35
C VAL A 170 -6.59 -2.80 -6.45
N SER A 171 -7.03 -1.62 -6.02
CA SER A 171 -6.19 -0.43 -6.02
C SER A 171 -5.25 -0.38 -4.80
N ASN A 172 -5.58 -1.10 -3.74
CA ASN A 172 -4.80 -1.04 -2.52
C ASN A 172 -4.88 -2.32 -1.70
N ILE A 173 -3.83 -2.57 -0.91
CA ILE A 173 -3.80 -3.65 0.09
C ILE A 173 -3.16 -3.11 1.37
N VAL A 174 -3.82 -3.39 2.49
CA VAL A 174 -3.47 -2.95 3.84
C VAL A 174 -3.24 -4.18 4.71
N CYS A 175 -2.21 -4.20 5.55
CA CYS A 175 -2.01 -5.28 6.52
C CYS A 175 -2.95 -5.17 7.73
N GLU A 176 -3.11 -6.27 8.46
CA GLU A 176 -3.97 -6.34 9.65
C GLU A 176 -3.61 -5.28 10.71
N ALA A 177 -2.32 -5.11 11.01
CA ALA A 177 -1.87 -4.11 11.99
C ALA A 177 -2.29 -2.68 11.63
N SER A 178 -2.24 -2.33 10.33
CA SER A 178 -2.70 -1.02 9.87
C SER A 178 -4.22 -0.88 9.94
N ARG A 179 -4.97 -1.93 9.61
CA ARG A 179 -6.43 -1.96 9.74
C ARG A 179 -6.86 -1.77 11.20
N ASP A 180 -6.20 -2.46 12.13
CA ASP A 180 -6.53 -2.42 13.56
C ASP A 180 -6.24 -1.05 14.19
N ASP A 181 -5.18 -0.37 13.73
CA ASP A 181 -4.80 0.96 14.19
C ASP A 181 -5.64 2.10 13.57
N ALA A 182 -6.43 1.80 12.52
CA ALA A 182 -7.32 2.75 11.86
C ALA A 182 -8.76 2.19 11.73
N PRO A 183 -9.49 1.96 12.85
CA PRO A 183 -10.78 1.25 12.84
C PRO A 183 -11.96 2.05 12.27
N ASN A 184 -11.78 3.35 12.01
CA ASN A 184 -12.83 4.24 11.50
C ASN A 184 -13.03 4.13 9.98
N PHE A 185 -12.29 3.25 9.32
CA PHE A 185 -12.40 2.99 7.88
C PHE A 185 -13.08 1.65 7.63
N ALA A 186 -13.66 1.53 6.45
CA ALA A 186 -14.32 0.30 5.99
C ALA A 186 -13.35 -0.54 5.17
N TYR A 187 -13.24 -1.81 5.49
CA TYR A 187 -12.31 -2.74 4.87
C TYR A 187 -13.04 -3.99 4.38
N ARG A 188 -12.50 -4.58 3.30
CA ARG A 188 -12.80 -5.94 2.89
C ARG A 188 -11.58 -6.83 3.19
N GLU A 189 -11.72 -7.87 3.97
CA GLU A 189 -10.67 -8.87 4.09
C GLU A 189 -10.47 -9.55 2.73
N LEU A 190 -9.24 -9.55 2.22
CA LEU A 190 -8.94 -10.18 0.94
C LEU A 190 -8.46 -11.62 1.13
N ASP A 191 -7.46 -11.83 2.01
CA ASP A 191 -6.81 -13.13 2.11
C ASP A 191 -5.92 -13.24 3.35
N ILE A 192 -5.37 -14.43 3.56
CA ILE A 192 -4.21 -14.69 4.43
C ILE A 192 -3.08 -15.14 3.53
N VAL A 193 -1.99 -14.39 3.51
CA VAL A 193 -0.88 -14.65 2.57
C VAL A 193 0.44 -14.87 3.29
N CYS A 194 1.20 -15.86 2.85
CA CYS A 194 2.58 -16.03 3.21
C CYS A 194 3.42 -15.45 2.07
N VAL A 195 3.99 -14.25 2.29
CA VAL A 195 4.81 -13.60 1.27
C VAL A 195 6.21 -14.21 1.23
N ALA A 196 6.78 -14.30 0.03
CA ALA A 196 8.09 -14.94 -0.18
C ALA A 196 9.15 -14.39 0.81
N GLY A 197 9.87 -15.32 1.48
CA GLY A 197 10.90 -14.98 2.46
C GLY A 197 10.39 -14.67 3.88
N LYS A 198 9.10 -14.85 4.16
CA LYS A 198 8.56 -14.85 5.53
C LYS A 198 8.00 -16.23 5.87
N SER A 199 8.20 -16.65 7.13
CA SER A 199 7.60 -17.86 7.70
C SER A 199 6.21 -17.60 8.32
N GLN A 200 5.86 -16.34 8.52
CA GLN A 200 4.58 -15.93 9.11
C GLN A 200 3.63 -15.43 8.03
N SER A 201 2.40 -15.90 8.07
CA SER A 201 1.32 -15.41 7.24
C SER A 201 0.84 -14.05 7.74
N VAL A 202 0.34 -13.24 6.80
CA VAL A 202 -0.21 -11.91 7.06
C VAL A 202 -1.62 -11.86 6.50
N ARG A 203 -2.58 -11.44 7.33
CA ARG A 203 -3.93 -11.14 6.86
C ARG A 203 -3.93 -9.79 6.16
N ILE A 204 -4.52 -9.75 4.98
CA ILE A 204 -4.54 -8.57 4.12
C ILE A 204 -5.96 -8.11 3.81
N PHE A 205 -6.11 -6.80 3.69
CA PHE A 205 -7.39 -6.13 3.52
C PHE A 205 -7.32 -5.11 2.39
N GLU A 206 -8.44 -4.86 1.74
CA GLU A 206 -8.65 -3.71 0.88
C GLU A 206 -9.36 -2.61 1.66
N LEU A 207 -8.85 -1.39 1.61
CA LEU A 207 -9.52 -0.19 2.11
C LEU A 207 -10.57 0.25 1.10
N LEU A 208 -11.82 0.35 1.52
CA LEU A 208 -12.95 0.68 0.66
C LEU A 208 -13.46 2.12 0.83
N GLY A 209 -13.18 2.75 1.95
CA GLY A 209 -13.65 4.09 2.26
C GLY A 209 -13.80 4.33 3.77
N ILE A 210 -14.54 5.36 4.13
CA ILE A 210 -14.85 5.69 5.53
C ILE A 210 -16.04 4.85 5.99
N THR A 211 -15.99 4.38 7.24
CA THR A 211 -17.10 3.61 7.84
C THR A 211 -18.39 4.40 7.81
N GLY A 212 -19.46 3.79 7.32
CA GLY A 212 -20.79 4.42 7.19
C GLY A 212 -21.02 5.16 5.88
N GLU A 213 -20.01 5.32 5.02
CA GLU A 213 -20.15 5.99 3.72
C GLU A 213 -20.30 5.01 2.53
N LEU A 214 -20.12 3.72 2.77
CA LEU A 214 -20.28 2.73 1.71
C LEU A 214 -21.74 2.55 1.29
N SER A 215 -21.97 2.38 -0.01
CA SER A 215 -23.29 2.03 -0.52
C SER A 215 -23.76 0.67 0.01
N SER A 216 -25.09 0.49 0.13
CA SER A 216 -25.67 -0.81 0.54
C SER A 216 -25.30 -1.96 -0.42
N ALA A 217 -25.14 -1.66 -1.69
CA ALA A 217 -24.68 -2.63 -2.68
C ALA A 217 -23.24 -3.09 -2.40
N LYS A 218 -22.34 -2.15 -2.08
CA LYS A 218 -20.95 -2.46 -1.74
C LYS A 218 -20.84 -3.24 -0.43
N MET A 219 -21.63 -2.87 0.58
CA MET A 219 -21.70 -3.63 1.83
C MET A 219 -22.17 -5.06 1.60
N SER A 220 -23.21 -5.25 0.78
CA SER A 220 -23.71 -6.60 0.43
C SER A 220 -22.68 -7.43 -0.33
N GLU A 221 -21.87 -6.81 -1.21
CA GLU A 221 -20.75 -7.47 -1.89
C GLU A 221 -19.69 -7.93 -0.88
N VAL A 222 -19.29 -7.05 0.07
CA VAL A 222 -18.30 -7.38 1.11
C VAL A 222 -18.78 -8.52 1.99
N ASP A 223 -20.05 -8.50 2.43
CA ASP A 223 -20.63 -9.57 3.24
C ASP A 223 -20.69 -10.90 2.48
N ALA A 224 -21.05 -10.87 1.20
CA ALA A 224 -21.08 -12.06 0.36
C ALA A 224 -19.67 -12.63 0.13
N PHE A 225 -18.68 -11.75 -0.09
CA PHE A 225 -17.28 -12.15 -0.22
C PHE A 225 -16.75 -12.78 1.07
N SER A 226 -17.07 -12.20 2.23
CA SER A 226 -16.65 -12.74 3.53
C SER A 226 -17.19 -14.15 3.76
N ARG A 227 -18.47 -14.40 3.42
CA ARG A 227 -19.05 -15.75 3.50
C ARG A 227 -18.37 -16.74 2.56
N ALA A 228 -18.08 -16.32 1.32
CA ALA A 228 -17.36 -17.17 0.36
C ALA A 228 -15.94 -17.52 0.86
N LEU A 229 -15.27 -16.56 1.49
CA LEU A 229 -13.94 -16.74 2.06
C LEU A 229 -13.95 -17.67 3.30
N GLU A 230 -15.02 -17.63 4.11
CA GLU A 230 -15.24 -18.57 5.20
C GLU A 230 -15.40 -20.02 4.69
N GLU A 231 -16.24 -20.23 3.69
CA GLU A 231 -16.43 -21.56 3.06
C GLU A 231 -15.12 -22.08 2.43
N TYR A 232 -14.36 -21.19 1.79
CA TYR A 232 -13.04 -21.50 1.23
C TYR A 232 -12.06 -21.98 2.32
N ARG A 233 -12.00 -21.29 3.46
CA ARG A 233 -11.12 -21.65 4.60
C ARG A 233 -11.55 -22.95 5.28
N LEU A 234 -12.85 -23.24 5.29
CA LEU A 234 -13.41 -24.51 5.77
C LEU A 234 -13.20 -25.67 4.80
N GLN A 235 -12.58 -25.41 3.64
CA GLN A 235 -12.42 -26.39 2.55
C GLN A 235 -13.76 -26.91 1.98
N ASN A 236 -14.83 -26.14 2.15
CA ASN A 236 -16.13 -26.41 1.57
C ASN A 236 -16.15 -25.95 0.09
N TRP A 237 -15.35 -26.63 -0.75
CA TRP A 237 -15.03 -26.18 -2.10
C TRP A 237 -16.26 -25.94 -2.99
N ASP A 238 -17.31 -26.76 -2.87
CA ASP A 238 -18.53 -26.60 -3.68
C ASP A 238 -19.28 -25.32 -3.30
N ALA A 239 -19.47 -25.08 -2.00
CA ALA A 239 -20.13 -23.87 -1.50
C ALA A 239 -19.31 -22.60 -1.79
N ALA A 240 -18.00 -22.66 -1.60
CA ALA A 240 -17.10 -21.55 -1.92
C ALA A 240 -17.14 -21.22 -3.42
N GLN A 241 -17.06 -22.23 -4.28
CA GLN A 241 -17.11 -22.06 -5.74
C GLN A 241 -18.43 -21.44 -6.19
N GLU A 242 -19.57 -21.90 -5.68
CA GLU A 242 -20.88 -21.35 -6.00
C GLU A 242 -20.96 -19.86 -5.61
N GLN A 243 -20.50 -19.51 -4.40
CA GLN A 243 -20.54 -18.13 -3.92
C GLN A 243 -19.59 -17.20 -4.69
N PHE A 244 -18.35 -17.61 -4.97
CA PHE A 244 -17.43 -16.80 -5.79
C PHE A 244 -17.92 -16.65 -7.24
N SER A 245 -18.50 -17.70 -7.83
CA SER A 245 -19.09 -17.63 -9.17
C SER A 245 -20.29 -16.67 -9.22
N CYS A 246 -21.11 -16.66 -8.16
CA CYS A 246 -22.22 -15.71 -8.05
C CYS A 246 -21.71 -14.25 -7.95
N LEU A 247 -20.66 -14.01 -7.18
CA LEU A 247 -20.01 -12.69 -7.07
C LEU A 247 -19.40 -12.25 -8.41
N GLN A 248 -18.75 -13.17 -9.12
CA GLN A 248 -18.15 -12.90 -10.44
C GLN A 248 -19.16 -12.44 -11.49
N VAL A 249 -20.38 -12.92 -11.41
CA VAL A 249 -21.48 -12.51 -12.32
C VAL A 249 -22.08 -11.16 -11.92
N LYS A 250 -22.12 -10.85 -10.63
CA LYS A 250 -22.84 -9.69 -10.08
C LYS A 250 -22.00 -8.45 -9.86
N CYS A 251 -20.69 -8.60 -9.76
CA CYS A 251 -19.78 -7.54 -9.34
C CYS A 251 -18.71 -7.28 -10.41
N ASP A 252 -18.17 -6.05 -10.43
CA ASP A 252 -17.27 -5.59 -11.48
C ASP A 252 -15.86 -6.22 -11.40
N ASN A 253 -15.34 -6.49 -10.20
CA ASN A 253 -14.00 -7.06 -10.04
C ASN A 253 -13.98 -8.56 -10.24
N THR A 254 -14.24 -9.01 -11.46
CA THR A 254 -14.26 -10.42 -11.82
C THR A 254 -12.94 -11.15 -11.55
N GLN A 255 -11.81 -10.47 -11.67
CA GLN A 255 -10.48 -11.05 -11.48
C GLN A 255 -10.22 -11.42 -10.01
N LEU A 256 -10.71 -10.63 -9.04
CA LEU A 256 -10.61 -10.96 -7.62
C LEU A 256 -11.21 -12.34 -7.33
N TYR A 257 -12.41 -12.59 -7.83
CA TYR A 257 -13.12 -13.86 -7.60
C TYR A 257 -12.48 -15.00 -8.38
N GLN A 258 -11.95 -14.74 -9.57
CA GLN A 258 -11.25 -15.75 -10.38
C GLN A 258 -10.01 -16.29 -9.66
N VAL A 259 -9.28 -15.47 -8.91
CA VAL A 259 -8.15 -15.94 -8.09
C VAL A 259 -8.54 -17.07 -7.16
N PHE A 260 -9.69 -16.96 -6.50
CA PHE A 260 -10.17 -18.00 -5.59
C PHE A 260 -10.75 -19.22 -6.33
N LEU A 261 -11.41 -19.02 -7.44
CA LEU A 261 -11.91 -20.10 -8.28
C LEU A 261 -10.76 -20.98 -8.80
N ASP A 262 -9.70 -20.38 -9.31
CA ASP A 262 -8.50 -21.09 -9.78
C ASP A 262 -7.82 -21.88 -8.65
N ARG A 263 -7.77 -21.29 -7.45
CA ARG A 263 -7.22 -21.96 -6.26
C ARG A 263 -8.07 -23.14 -5.81
N ILE A 264 -9.40 -23.00 -5.83
CA ILE A 264 -10.33 -24.09 -5.49
C ILE A 264 -10.12 -25.27 -6.45
N GLU A 265 -10.00 -25.00 -7.75
CA GLU A 265 -9.71 -26.06 -8.74
C GLU A 265 -8.39 -26.77 -8.42
N ASN A 266 -7.34 -26.02 -8.10
CA ASN A 266 -6.06 -26.62 -7.71
C ASN A 266 -6.15 -27.39 -6.39
N PHE A 267 -6.85 -26.90 -5.39
CA PHE A 267 -6.99 -27.55 -4.07
C PHE A 267 -7.88 -28.81 -4.10
N ARG A 268 -8.75 -28.93 -5.07
CA ARG A 268 -9.48 -30.20 -5.32
C ARG A 268 -8.54 -31.33 -5.76
N ILE A 269 -7.44 -30.97 -6.44
CA ILE A 269 -6.42 -31.92 -6.92
C ILE A 269 -5.33 -32.10 -5.86
N ASN A 270 -4.87 -30.98 -5.28
CA ASN A 270 -3.77 -30.92 -4.32
C ASN A 270 -4.32 -30.35 -2.99
N SER A 271 -5.05 -31.16 -2.24
CA SER A 271 -5.70 -30.72 -1.00
C SER A 271 -4.71 -30.15 -0.01
N PRO A 272 -5.04 -29.02 0.65
CA PRO A 272 -4.25 -28.50 1.75
C PRO A 272 -4.21 -29.49 2.92
N GLU A 273 -3.23 -29.31 3.81
CA GLU A 273 -3.13 -30.10 5.04
C GLU A 273 -4.38 -29.90 5.92
N PRO A 274 -4.74 -30.89 6.77
CA PRO A 274 -5.94 -30.81 7.62
C PRO A 274 -5.96 -29.63 8.60
N ASN A 275 -4.78 -29.10 8.97
CA ASN A 275 -4.62 -27.96 9.86
C ASN A 275 -4.42 -26.62 9.12
N TRP A 276 -4.63 -26.58 7.81
CA TRP A 276 -4.55 -25.36 7.01
C TRP A 276 -5.55 -24.31 7.51
N GLN A 277 -5.08 -23.07 7.70
CA GLN A 277 -5.84 -21.98 8.25
C GLN A 277 -6.31 -20.97 7.16
N GLY A 278 -6.21 -21.35 5.90
CA GLY A 278 -6.61 -20.49 4.77
C GLY A 278 -5.46 -19.68 4.17
N GLU A 279 -4.21 -19.87 4.63
CA GLU A 279 -3.06 -19.15 4.11
C GLU A 279 -2.68 -19.60 2.71
N TYR A 280 -2.39 -18.64 1.83
CA TYR A 280 -1.88 -18.89 0.50
C TYR A 280 -0.39 -18.54 0.43
N VAL A 281 0.43 -19.52 0.05
CA VAL A 281 1.89 -19.36 -0.07
C VAL A 281 2.25 -19.03 -1.50
N PHE A 282 2.83 -17.86 -1.72
CA PHE A 282 3.38 -17.48 -3.02
C PHE A 282 4.75 -18.12 -3.22
N SER A 283 4.88 -18.99 -4.21
CA SER A 283 6.09 -19.77 -4.51
C SER A 283 7.14 -19.00 -5.34
N SER A 284 6.81 -17.83 -5.89
CA SER A 284 7.71 -16.99 -6.69
C SER A 284 7.78 -15.56 -6.15
N LYS A 285 8.97 -14.94 -6.36
CA LYS A 285 9.21 -13.52 -6.09
C LYS A 285 8.53 -12.66 -7.14
#